data_c23180cb19b2e14dd61a3ab08036e97c
#
_entry.id   c23180cb19b2e14dd61a3ab08036e97c
#
_cell.length_a   1.000
_cell.length_b   1.000
_cell.length_c   1.000
_cell.angle_alpha   90.00
_cell.angle_beta   90.00
_cell.angle_gamma   90.00
#
_symmetry.space_group_name_H-M   'P 1'
#
loop_
_entity.id
_entity.type
_entity.pdbx_description
1 polymer ?
#
loop_
_entity_poly.entity_id
_entity_poly.type
_entity_poly.pdbx_seq_one_letter_code
_entity_poly.pdbx_strand_id
1 'polypeptide(L)'
;QAGPEVTVTLQEGWRLEEIVGYLRTTKLTMNMKDFVSLVEDPPADLVRKYDFLADLPKGRTLEGYLYPDTYRMDGNWDAREVLDTLLATFGERLTPGIRNGIRRQGLNIDEAVILASIVEREAVLDKERPKIAGVYLNRLDHPDAETRGLLNADPTLQYALATDANRDAAVEDWGTIEWWQPLQVGGSDVELPKRLSGFQTYVNPGLPPTPIASPRAASLQAVARADTASGYYYFVAACPNGQRNGSHYFARTYAMQLANQQRANSECAA
;
A
#
# COMPACT_ATOMS: atom_id res chain seq x y z
N GLN A 1 -16.93 -1.17 33.39
CA GLN A 1 -17.76 -2.28 32.84
C GLN A 1 -17.40 -2.42 31.36
N ALA A 2 -17.21 -3.68 30.88
CA ALA A 2 -17.02 -3.95 29.48
C ALA A 2 -18.24 -3.42 28.68
N GLY A 3 -17.97 -2.82 27.53
CA GLY A 3 -18.99 -2.36 26.59
C GLY A 3 -19.58 -3.52 25.77
N PRO A 4 -20.52 -3.21 24.88
CA PRO A 4 -21.03 -4.21 23.95
C PRO A 4 -19.91 -4.64 22.98
N GLU A 5 -19.88 -5.93 22.61
CA GLU A 5 -18.96 -6.40 21.57
C GLU A 5 -19.34 -5.78 20.22
N VAL A 6 -18.35 -5.24 19.54
CA VAL A 6 -18.45 -4.64 18.20
C VAL A 6 -17.57 -5.42 17.24
N THR A 7 -18.15 -5.93 16.16
CA THR A 7 -17.39 -6.54 15.07
C THR A 7 -16.96 -5.47 14.08
N VAL A 8 -15.66 -5.39 13.82
CA VAL A 8 -15.01 -4.42 12.91
C VAL A 8 -14.26 -5.19 11.84
N THR A 9 -14.58 -4.99 10.55
CA THR A 9 -13.88 -5.62 9.43
C THR A 9 -13.18 -4.56 8.59
N LEU A 10 -11.85 -4.49 8.68
CA LEU A 10 -11.04 -3.63 7.83
C LEU A 10 -10.69 -4.37 6.55
N GLN A 11 -10.88 -3.72 5.40
CA GLN A 11 -10.59 -4.32 4.10
C GLN A 11 -9.14 -4.07 3.68
N GLU A 12 -8.63 -4.98 2.88
CA GLU A 12 -7.31 -4.87 2.31
C GLU A 12 -7.22 -3.71 1.31
N GLY A 13 -6.08 -3.04 1.30
CA GLY A 13 -5.83 -1.91 0.41
C GLY A 13 -6.52 -0.60 0.80
N TRP A 14 -7.18 -0.55 1.96
CA TRP A 14 -7.66 0.71 2.51
C TRP A 14 -6.51 1.57 3.03
N ARG A 15 -6.63 2.86 2.85
CA ARG A 15 -5.80 3.90 3.47
C ARG A 15 -6.44 4.38 4.78
N LEU A 16 -5.70 5.13 5.58
CA LEU A 16 -6.16 5.63 6.88
C LEU A 16 -7.55 6.26 6.82
N GLU A 17 -7.80 7.11 5.84
CA GLU A 17 -9.06 7.86 5.75
C GLU A 17 -10.25 6.94 5.46
N GLU A 18 -10.06 5.89 4.64
CA GLU A 18 -11.11 4.89 4.41
C GLU A 18 -11.39 4.07 5.68
N ILE A 19 -10.32 3.70 6.41
CA ILE A 19 -10.45 3.00 7.70
C ILE A 19 -11.24 3.86 8.69
N VAL A 20 -10.89 5.13 8.85
CA VAL A 20 -11.57 6.06 9.76
C VAL A 20 -13.02 6.29 9.32
N GLY A 21 -13.24 6.50 8.02
CA GLY A 21 -14.59 6.63 7.46
C GLY A 21 -15.47 5.44 7.81
N TYR A 22 -14.93 4.22 7.70
CA TYR A 22 -15.65 3.00 8.08
C TYR A 22 -15.83 2.88 9.60
N LEU A 23 -14.79 3.12 10.42
CA LEU A 23 -14.88 3.02 11.89
C LEU A 23 -15.98 3.92 12.46
N ARG A 24 -16.21 5.09 11.86
CA ARG A 24 -17.31 6.01 12.22
C ARG A 24 -18.70 5.41 12.03
N THR A 25 -18.86 4.42 11.17
CA THR A 25 -20.13 3.72 10.96
C THR A 25 -20.37 2.61 11.97
N THR A 26 -19.37 2.26 12.76
CA THR A 26 -19.43 1.21 13.78
C THR A 26 -20.01 1.73 15.09
N LYS A 27 -20.19 0.82 16.07
CA LYS A 27 -20.64 1.17 17.42
C LYS A 27 -19.49 1.44 18.40
N LEU A 28 -18.26 1.67 17.89
CA LEU A 28 -17.15 2.11 18.74
C LEU A 28 -17.39 3.54 19.22
N THR A 29 -17.19 3.79 20.51
CA THR A 29 -17.40 5.11 21.12
C THR A 29 -16.14 5.96 21.18
N MET A 30 -15.00 5.45 20.68
CA MET A 30 -13.73 6.17 20.69
C MET A 30 -13.80 7.49 19.92
N ASN A 31 -12.96 8.44 20.30
CA ASN A 31 -12.76 9.68 19.57
C ASN A 31 -11.93 9.43 18.31
N MET A 32 -12.51 9.67 17.12
CA MET A 32 -11.82 9.45 15.84
C MET A 32 -10.66 10.41 15.62
N LYS A 33 -10.70 11.64 16.13
CA LYS A 33 -9.59 12.60 16.04
C LYS A 33 -8.39 12.12 16.84
N ASP A 34 -8.62 11.53 18.02
CA ASP A 34 -7.55 10.93 18.82
C ASP A 34 -6.93 9.74 18.10
N PHE A 35 -7.74 8.90 17.44
CA PHE A 35 -7.25 7.78 16.63
C PHE A 35 -6.39 8.27 15.46
N VAL A 36 -6.88 9.25 14.70
CA VAL A 36 -6.12 9.86 13.60
C VAL A 36 -4.79 10.43 14.11
N SER A 37 -4.82 11.21 15.21
CA SER A 37 -3.60 11.79 15.80
C SER A 37 -2.58 10.72 16.21
N LEU A 38 -3.02 9.60 16.80
CA LEU A 38 -2.13 8.49 17.17
C LEU A 38 -1.52 7.78 15.96
N VAL A 39 -2.23 7.73 14.83
CA VAL A 39 -1.71 7.14 13.58
C VAL A 39 -0.76 8.09 12.87
N GLU A 40 -1.09 9.39 12.81
CA GLU A 40 -0.30 10.40 12.10
C GLU A 40 0.99 10.77 12.83
N ASP A 41 0.94 10.85 14.18
CA ASP A 41 2.10 11.15 15.04
C ASP A 41 2.17 10.12 16.19
N PRO A 42 2.62 8.89 15.93
CA PRO A 42 2.63 7.83 16.94
C PRO A 42 3.56 8.16 18.10
N PRO A 43 3.08 8.08 19.36
CA PRO A 43 3.90 8.38 20.51
C PRO A 43 5.02 7.36 20.67
N ALA A 44 6.17 7.82 21.16
CA ALA A 44 7.40 7.03 21.24
C ALA A 44 7.28 5.73 22.06
N ASP A 45 6.39 5.69 23.05
CA ASP A 45 6.11 4.47 23.82
C ASP A 45 5.39 3.42 22.98
N LEU A 46 4.48 3.84 22.10
CA LEU A 46 3.80 2.97 21.14
C LEU A 46 4.78 2.38 20.13
N VAL A 47 5.63 3.23 19.54
CA VAL A 47 6.67 2.79 18.59
C VAL A 47 7.62 1.78 19.22
N ARG A 48 8.07 2.04 20.46
CA ARG A 48 8.96 1.11 21.20
C ARG A 48 8.30 -0.20 21.61
N LYS A 49 6.98 -0.23 21.71
CA LYS A 49 6.22 -1.45 22.08
C LYS A 49 6.32 -2.55 21.03
N TYR A 50 6.43 -2.18 19.76
CA TYR A 50 6.41 -3.10 18.63
C TYR A 50 7.77 -3.12 17.91
N ASP A 51 8.43 -4.26 17.90
CA ASP A 51 9.76 -4.45 17.30
C ASP A 51 9.80 -4.18 15.78
N PHE A 52 8.69 -4.42 15.09
CA PHE A 52 8.56 -4.16 13.66
C PHE A 52 8.47 -2.66 13.32
N LEU A 53 8.26 -1.80 14.29
CA LEU A 53 8.31 -0.34 14.13
C LEU A 53 9.71 0.24 14.44
N ALA A 54 10.69 -0.60 14.75
CA ALA A 54 12.05 -0.13 15.06
C ALA A 54 12.71 0.63 13.90
N ASP A 55 12.36 0.26 12.67
CA ASP A 55 12.87 0.90 11.44
C ASP A 55 11.99 2.07 10.96
N LEU A 56 10.87 2.37 11.65
CA LEU A 56 9.98 3.47 11.29
C LEU A 56 10.70 4.81 11.47
N PRO A 57 10.91 5.59 10.40
CA PRO A 57 11.59 6.87 10.50
C PRO A 57 10.82 7.86 11.40
N LYS A 58 11.54 8.67 12.14
CA LYS A 58 10.93 9.69 13.04
C LYS A 58 10.01 10.62 12.24
N GLY A 59 8.81 10.86 12.76
CA GLY A 59 7.79 11.72 12.14
C GLY A 59 7.03 11.01 10.99
N ARG A 60 7.12 9.69 10.92
CA ARG A 60 6.31 8.87 9.99
C ARG A 60 5.01 8.45 10.64
N THR A 61 4.00 8.33 9.81
CA THR A 61 2.68 7.83 10.19
C THR A 61 2.68 6.31 10.28
N LEU A 62 1.64 5.75 10.90
CA LEU A 62 1.36 4.31 10.89
C LEU A 62 0.48 3.89 9.69
N GLU A 63 0.40 4.69 8.62
CA GLU A 63 -0.20 4.25 7.36
C GLU A 63 0.44 2.95 6.90
N GLY A 64 -0.37 1.97 6.47
CA GLY A 64 0.10 0.65 6.07
C GLY A 64 0.26 -0.37 7.21
N TYR A 65 0.23 0.06 8.47
CA TYR A 65 0.37 -0.83 9.63
C TYR A 65 -0.96 -1.18 10.30
N LEU A 66 -2.07 -0.57 9.87
CA LEU A 66 -3.41 -0.86 10.35
C LEU A 66 -3.91 -2.14 9.66
N TYR A 67 -3.63 -3.30 10.26
CA TYR A 67 -3.79 -4.58 9.58
C TYR A 67 -5.24 -4.87 9.17
N PRO A 68 -5.53 -5.27 7.91
CA PRO A 68 -6.86 -5.65 7.46
C PRO A 68 -7.23 -7.05 8.00
N ASP A 69 -8.25 -7.11 8.83
CA ASP A 69 -8.80 -8.35 9.40
C ASP A 69 -10.20 -8.06 9.97
N THR A 70 -10.87 -9.09 10.48
CA THR A 70 -12.11 -8.96 11.25
C THR A 70 -11.82 -9.05 12.73
N TYR A 71 -12.14 -8.00 13.45
CA TYR A 71 -11.87 -7.82 14.87
C TYR A 71 -13.14 -7.89 15.70
N ARG A 72 -13.03 -8.43 16.91
CA ARG A 72 -14.04 -8.28 17.97
C ARG A 72 -13.48 -7.34 19.01
N MET A 73 -14.10 -6.19 19.15
CA MET A 73 -13.65 -5.10 20.01
C MET A 73 -14.69 -4.78 21.06
N ASP A 74 -14.27 -4.28 22.20
CA ASP A 74 -15.18 -3.69 23.16
C ASP A 74 -15.61 -2.31 22.64
N GLY A 75 -16.91 -2.05 22.60
CA GLY A 75 -17.45 -0.78 22.10
C GLY A 75 -17.01 0.45 22.87
N ASN A 76 -16.52 0.28 24.11
CA ASN A 76 -16.01 1.35 24.97
C ASN A 76 -14.48 1.53 24.88
N TRP A 77 -13.77 0.76 24.04
CA TRP A 77 -12.34 0.97 23.87
C TRP A 77 -12.03 2.38 23.42
N ASP A 78 -10.95 2.92 23.95
CA ASP A 78 -10.40 4.20 23.47
C ASP A 78 -9.59 4.02 22.15
N ALA A 79 -9.16 5.12 21.58
CA ALA A 79 -8.42 5.14 20.35
C ALA A 79 -7.09 4.35 20.45
N ARG A 80 -6.47 4.34 21.61
CA ARG A 80 -5.21 3.62 21.86
C ARG A 80 -5.41 2.12 21.91
N GLU A 81 -6.47 1.64 22.56
CA GLU A 81 -6.81 0.23 22.66
C GLU A 81 -7.16 -0.35 21.28
N VAL A 82 -7.91 0.40 20.46
CA VAL A 82 -8.20 0.01 19.08
C VAL A 82 -6.92 -0.06 18.27
N LEU A 83 -6.10 0.98 18.29
CA LEU A 83 -4.82 1.01 17.54
C LEU A 83 -3.86 -0.10 17.98
N ASP A 84 -3.73 -0.34 19.27
CA ASP A 84 -2.90 -1.43 19.82
C ASP A 84 -3.34 -2.80 19.28
N THR A 85 -4.65 -3.02 19.15
CA THR A 85 -5.19 -4.28 18.62
C THR A 85 -4.82 -4.47 17.14
N LEU A 86 -4.93 -3.41 16.33
CA LEU A 86 -4.55 -3.45 14.91
C LEU A 86 -3.04 -3.73 14.74
N LEU A 87 -2.20 -3.06 15.54
CA LEU A 87 -0.75 -3.22 15.50
C LEU A 87 -0.32 -4.60 16.03
N ALA A 88 -0.93 -5.12 17.09
CA ALA A 88 -0.66 -6.45 17.60
C ALA A 88 -0.94 -7.51 16.52
N THR A 89 -2.07 -7.40 15.83
CA THR A 89 -2.43 -8.29 14.72
C THR A 89 -1.44 -8.18 13.57
N PHE A 90 -1.00 -6.96 13.21
CA PHE A 90 0.06 -6.78 12.21
C PHE A 90 1.33 -7.55 12.60
N GLY A 91 1.78 -7.42 13.85
CA GLY A 91 2.94 -8.14 14.37
C GLY A 91 2.82 -9.66 14.30
N GLU A 92 1.63 -10.21 14.62
CA GLU A 92 1.34 -11.65 14.51
C GLU A 92 1.40 -12.15 13.06
N ARG A 93 0.87 -11.36 12.12
CA ARG A 93 0.87 -11.68 10.68
C ARG A 93 2.24 -11.54 10.04
N LEU A 94 3.12 -10.72 10.61
CA LEU A 94 4.51 -10.59 10.19
C LEU A 94 5.38 -11.75 10.72
N THR A 95 5.07 -12.95 10.24
CA THR A 95 5.70 -14.20 10.69
C THR A 95 7.22 -14.20 10.55
N PRO A 96 7.96 -15.06 11.30
CA PRO A 96 9.42 -15.21 11.13
C PRO A 96 9.82 -15.53 9.68
N GLY A 97 9.00 -16.29 8.95
CA GLY A 97 9.23 -16.61 7.53
C GLY A 97 9.17 -15.37 6.64
N ILE A 98 8.19 -14.48 6.85
CA ILE A 98 8.05 -13.21 6.13
C ILE A 98 9.22 -12.30 6.50
N ARG A 99 9.51 -12.08 7.78
CA ARG A 99 10.64 -11.26 8.24
C ARG A 99 11.99 -11.71 7.63
N ASN A 100 12.25 -13.03 7.64
CA ASN A 100 13.44 -13.59 7.01
C ASN A 100 13.46 -13.38 5.50
N GLY A 101 12.31 -13.50 4.85
CA GLY A 101 12.16 -13.22 3.42
C GLY A 101 12.48 -11.77 3.08
N ILE A 102 11.90 -10.81 3.80
CA ILE A 102 12.15 -9.37 3.64
C ILE A 102 13.65 -9.07 3.75
N ARG A 103 14.33 -9.59 4.79
CA ARG A 103 15.78 -9.40 4.94
C ARG A 103 16.58 -9.99 3.78
N ARG A 104 16.16 -11.14 3.22
CA ARG A 104 16.83 -11.72 2.02
C ARG A 104 16.68 -10.86 0.77
N GLN A 105 15.61 -10.05 0.70
CA GLN A 105 15.42 -9.06 -0.36
C GLN A 105 16.17 -7.76 -0.10
N GLY A 106 16.95 -7.65 0.97
CA GLY A 106 17.72 -6.45 1.31
C GLY A 106 16.89 -5.31 1.91
N LEU A 107 15.64 -5.56 2.28
CA LEU A 107 14.72 -4.55 2.81
C LEU A 107 14.65 -4.61 4.35
N ASN A 108 14.41 -3.45 4.96
CA ASN A 108 13.89 -3.36 6.32
C ASN A 108 12.37 -3.52 6.32
N ILE A 109 11.74 -3.52 7.50
CA ILE A 109 10.29 -3.74 7.62
C ILE A 109 9.50 -2.57 7.02
N ASP A 110 9.91 -1.32 7.26
CA ASP A 110 9.22 -0.13 6.74
C ASP A 110 9.23 -0.13 5.20
N GLU A 111 10.39 -0.35 4.59
CA GLU A 111 10.54 -0.46 3.13
C GLU A 111 9.66 -1.58 2.55
N ALA A 112 9.59 -2.73 3.25
CA ALA A 112 8.76 -3.84 2.81
C ALA A 112 7.26 -3.53 2.89
N VAL A 113 6.82 -2.79 3.91
CA VAL A 113 5.41 -2.35 4.05
C VAL A 113 5.07 -1.34 2.96
N ILE A 114 5.97 -0.39 2.67
CA ILE A 114 5.80 0.55 1.56
C ILE A 114 5.60 -0.22 0.25
N LEU A 115 6.51 -1.13 -0.08
CA LEU A 115 6.41 -1.91 -1.32
C LEU A 115 5.18 -2.81 -1.34
N ALA A 116 4.83 -3.47 -0.23
CA ALA A 116 3.65 -4.31 -0.12
C ALA A 116 2.34 -3.52 -0.32
N SER A 117 2.29 -2.26 0.13
CA SER A 117 1.13 -1.39 -0.08
C SER A 117 0.92 -1.05 -1.56
N ILE A 118 2.00 -0.88 -2.33
CA ILE A 118 1.95 -0.68 -3.78
C ILE A 118 1.47 -1.98 -4.46
N VAL A 119 2.09 -3.12 -4.13
CA VAL A 119 1.70 -4.45 -4.66
C VAL A 119 0.24 -4.77 -4.35
N GLU A 120 -0.27 -4.36 -3.18
CA GLU A 120 -1.68 -4.52 -2.80
C GLU A 120 -2.61 -3.82 -3.79
N ARG A 121 -2.25 -2.62 -4.21
CA ARG A 121 -3.06 -1.79 -5.12
C ARG A 121 -2.92 -2.17 -6.60
N GLU A 122 -1.81 -2.82 -6.98
CA GLU A 122 -1.55 -3.25 -8.36
C GLU A 122 -2.12 -4.63 -8.67
N ALA A 123 -1.98 -5.58 -7.75
CA ALA A 123 -2.23 -6.98 -8.01
C ALA A 123 -3.68 -7.39 -7.72
N VAL A 124 -4.38 -7.85 -8.74
CA VAL A 124 -5.70 -8.50 -8.60
C VAL A 124 -5.53 -9.98 -8.26
N LEU A 125 -4.60 -10.67 -8.93
CA LEU A 125 -4.39 -12.11 -8.78
C LEU A 125 -3.23 -12.39 -7.80
N ASP A 126 -3.50 -13.13 -6.74
CA ASP A 126 -2.49 -13.45 -5.72
C ASP A 126 -1.25 -14.14 -6.29
N LYS A 127 -1.42 -15.00 -7.31
CA LYS A 127 -0.30 -15.69 -7.98
C LYS A 127 0.68 -14.77 -8.71
N GLU A 128 0.27 -13.53 -9.02
CA GLU A 128 1.11 -12.54 -9.71
C GLU A 128 1.78 -11.56 -8.76
N ARG A 129 1.33 -11.45 -7.50
CA ARG A 129 1.94 -10.56 -6.49
C ARG A 129 3.46 -10.73 -6.37
N PRO A 130 4.02 -11.96 -6.30
CA PRO A 130 5.48 -12.11 -6.22
C PRO A 130 6.22 -11.61 -7.47
N LYS A 131 5.62 -11.72 -8.67
CA LYS A 131 6.21 -11.19 -9.91
C LYS A 131 6.15 -9.67 -9.93
N ILE A 132 5.03 -9.06 -9.54
CA ILE A 132 4.89 -7.60 -9.45
C ILE A 132 5.87 -7.04 -8.43
N ALA A 133 6.00 -7.66 -7.25
CA ALA A 133 7.02 -7.30 -6.27
C ALA A 133 8.44 -7.43 -6.84
N GLY A 134 8.71 -8.50 -7.61
CA GLY A 134 9.99 -8.71 -8.29
C GLY A 134 10.30 -7.64 -9.32
N VAL A 135 9.32 -7.18 -10.10
CA VAL A 135 9.51 -6.05 -11.04
C VAL A 135 9.97 -4.80 -10.29
N TYR A 136 9.31 -4.46 -9.19
CA TYR A 136 9.68 -3.27 -8.42
C TYR A 136 11.06 -3.39 -7.77
N LEU A 137 11.39 -4.54 -7.19
CA LEU A 137 12.73 -4.78 -6.64
C LEU A 137 13.80 -4.72 -7.71
N ASN A 138 13.59 -5.34 -8.89
CA ASN A 138 14.53 -5.25 -10.00
C ASN A 138 14.77 -3.80 -10.44
N ARG A 139 13.75 -2.94 -10.42
CA ARG A 139 13.90 -1.51 -10.71
C ARG A 139 14.72 -0.79 -9.64
N LEU A 140 14.47 -1.08 -8.37
CA LEU A 140 15.18 -0.47 -7.23
C LEU A 140 16.66 -0.90 -7.19
N ASP A 141 16.93 -2.19 -7.40
CA ASP A 141 18.27 -2.76 -7.28
C ASP A 141 19.17 -2.45 -8.47
N HIS A 142 18.58 -2.07 -9.63
CA HIS A 142 19.31 -1.77 -10.86
C HIS A 142 18.97 -0.36 -11.39
N PRO A 143 19.43 0.70 -10.70
CA PRO A 143 19.15 2.08 -11.10
C PRO A 143 19.80 2.49 -12.43
N ASP A 144 20.77 1.72 -12.93
CA ASP A 144 21.43 1.85 -14.23
C ASP A 144 20.64 1.17 -15.38
N ALA A 145 19.59 0.39 -15.08
CA ALA A 145 18.70 -0.17 -16.08
C ALA A 145 17.83 0.91 -16.77
N GLU A 146 17.13 0.54 -17.84
CA GLU A 146 16.23 1.45 -18.61
C GLU A 146 15.23 2.18 -17.70
N THR A 147 14.78 1.57 -16.60
CA THR A 147 13.82 2.13 -15.66
C THR A 147 14.42 3.15 -14.69
N ARG A 148 15.75 3.25 -14.61
CA ARG A 148 16.49 4.23 -13.79
C ARG A 148 16.08 4.29 -12.32
N GLY A 149 15.68 3.16 -11.73
CA GLY A 149 15.20 3.09 -10.35
C GLY A 149 13.79 3.66 -10.14
N LEU A 150 13.08 4.02 -11.22
CA LEU A 150 11.73 4.56 -11.17
C LEU A 150 10.71 3.44 -11.02
N LEU A 151 9.83 3.54 -10.02
CA LEU A 151 8.76 2.54 -9.84
C LEU A 151 7.66 2.68 -10.90
N ASN A 152 7.34 3.89 -11.35
CA ASN A 152 6.24 4.17 -12.27
C ASN A 152 4.94 3.49 -11.80
N ALA A 153 4.57 3.73 -10.56
CA ALA A 153 3.43 3.11 -9.92
C ALA A 153 2.27 4.11 -9.81
N ASP A 154 1.21 3.91 -10.61
CA ASP A 154 0.02 4.77 -10.60
C ASP A 154 -0.60 4.94 -9.21
N PRO A 155 -0.68 3.89 -8.35
CA PRO A 155 -1.30 4.04 -7.04
C PRO A 155 -0.61 5.05 -6.13
N THR A 156 0.70 5.30 -6.30
CA THR A 156 1.41 6.33 -5.50
C THR A 156 0.95 7.74 -5.87
N LEU A 157 0.68 7.97 -7.15
CA LEU A 157 0.14 9.24 -7.64
C LEU A 157 -1.32 9.43 -7.23
N GLN A 158 -2.14 8.37 -7.36
CA GLN A 158 -3.54 8.40 -6.92
C GLN A 158 -3.64 8.75 -5.43
N TYR A 159 -2.80 8.12 -4.60
CA TYR A 159 -2.71 8.43 -3.17
C TYR A 159 -2.39 9.90 -2.91
N ALA A 160 -1.35 10.43 -3.57
CA ALA A 160 -0.90 11.80 -3.38
C ALA A 160 -1.91 12.83 -3.88
N LEU A 161 -2.51 12.60 -5.06
CA LEU A 161 -3.54 13.49 -5.62
C LEU A 161 -4.78 13.56 -4.73
N ALA A 162 -5.26 12.42 -4.25
CA ALA A 162 -6.40 12.37 -3.35
C ALA A 162 -6.10 13.06 -2.00
N THR A 163 -4.89 12.86 -1.46
CA THR A 163 -4.42 13.52 -0.24
C THR A 163 -4.36 15.05 -0.42
N ASP A 164 -3.92 15.54 -1.59
CA ASP A 164 -3.88 16.98 -1.86
C ASP A 164 -5.26 17.57 -2.06
N ALA A 165 -6.08 16.93 -2.85
CA ALA A 165 -7.43 17.39 -3.16
C ALA A 165 -8.34 17.48 -1.93
N ASN A 166 -8.12 16.59 -0.94
CA ASN A 166 -8.98 16.48 0.23
C ASN A 166 -8.27 16.87 1.54
N ARG A 167 -7.15 17.61 1.47
CA ARG A 167 -6.34 18.01 2.64
C ARG A 167 -7.09 18.79 3.70
N ASP A 168 -8.11 19.53 3.31
CA ASP A 168 -8.93 20.38 4.19
C ASP A 168 -10.28 19.70 4.54
N ALA A 169 -10.49 18.45 4.10
CA ALA A 169 -11.70 17.70 4.40
C ALA A 169 -11.76 17.32 5.89
N ALA A 170 -12.90 17.55 6.51
CA ALA A 170 -13.10 17.17 7.89
C ALA A 170 -13.09 15.62 8.02
N VAL A 171 -12.56 15.11 9.13
CA VAL A 171 -12.56 13.66 9.44
C VAL A 171 -13.96 13.05 9.33
N GLU A 172 -14.96 13.87 9.59
CA GLU A 172 -16.37 13.52 9.49
C GLU A 172 -16.80 13.14 8.07
N ASP A 173 -16.15 13.69 7.05
CA ASP A 173 -16.51 13.53 5.64
C ASP A 173 -15.71 12.42 4.94
N TRP A 174 -14.67 11.89 5.55
CA TRP A 174 -13.75 10.92 4.92
C TRP A 174 -14.43 9.66 4.37
N GLY A 175 -15.50 9.20 5.00
CA GLY A 175 -16.26 8.04 4.55
C GLY A 175 -17.06 8.25 3.25
N THR A 176 -17.17 9.49 2.76
CA THR A 176 -17.92 9.86 1.55
C THR A 176 -17.02 10.18 0.36
N ILE A 177 -15.71 10.22 0.57
CA ILE A 177 -14.72 10.60 -0.44
C ILE A 177 -14.27 9.36 -1.22
N GLU A 178 -14.25 9.46 -2.55
CA GLU A 178 -13.63 8.48 -3.43
C GLU A 178 -12.12 8.71 -3.47
N TRP A 179 -11.35 7.93 -2.71
CA TRP A 179 -9.92 8.14 -2.51
C TRP A 179 -9.03 7.63 -3.66
N TRP A 180 -9.54 6.73 -4.51
CA TRP A 180 -8.76 6.04 -5.54
C TRP A 180 -9.24 6.38 -6.94
N GLN A 181 -9.14 7.66 -7.31
CA GLN A 181 -9.52 8.12 -8.65
C GLN A 181 -8.48 7.69 -9.70
N PRO A 182 -8.92 7.22 -10.88
CA PRO A 182 -8.02 6.96 -12.00
C PRO A 182 -7.25 8.23 -12.39
N LEU A 183 -5.99 8.06 -12.81
CA LEU A 183 -5.20 9.16 -13.35
C LEU A 183 -5.85 9.69 -14.64
N GLN A 184 -5.91 11.01 -14.79
CA GLN A 184 -6.50 11.68 -15.96
C GLN A 184 -5.46 11.99 -17.03
N VAL A 185 -4.18 11.91 -16.69
CA VAL A 185 -3.01 12.16 -17.55
C VAL A 185 -1.99 11.05 -17.35
N GLY A 186 -0.98 10.98 -18.23
CA GLY A 186 0.14 10.05 -18.04
C GLY A 186 0.86 10.29 -16.72
N GLY A 187 1.36 9.23 -16.07
CA GLY A 187 1.96 9.34 -14.75
C GLY A 187 3.12 10.33 -14.67
N SER A 188 3.93 10.46 -15.74
CA SER A 188 5.02 11.44 -15.82
C SER A 188 4.53 12.89 -15.89
N ASP A 189 3.27 13.11 -16.30
CA ASP A 189 2.70 14.44 -16.49
C ASP A 189 1.90 14.93 -15.25
N VAL A 190 1.82 14.07 -14.23
CA VAL A 190 1.19 14.42 -12.95
C VAL A 190 2.09 15.34 -12.16
N GLU A 191 1.61 16.55 -11.88
CA GLU A 191 2.28 17.49 -10.99
C GLU A 191 1.77 17.32 -9.55
N LEU A 192 2.70 17.19 -8.60
CA LEU A 192 2.40 17.11 -7.18
C LEU A 192 2.98 18.30 -6.43
N PRO A 193 2.31 18.82 -5.39
CA PRO A 193 2.88 19.85 -4.54
C PRO A 193 4.15 19.33 -3.84
N LYS A 194 5.08 20.24 -3.53
CA LYS A 194 6.41 19.90 -2.96
C LYS A 194 6.33 18.92 -1.78
N ARG A 195 5.34 19.07 -0.88
CA ARG A 195 5.17 18.20 0.29
C ARG A 195 4.84 16.74 -0.06
N LEU A 196 4.31 16.49 -1.26
CA LEU A 196 3.93 15.17 -1.76
C LEU A 196 4.80 14.69 -2.94
N SER A 197 5.82 15.47 -3.32
CA SER A 197 6.68 15.16 -4.47
C SER A 197 7.35 13.77 -4.37
N GLY A 198 7.62 13.28 -3.15
CA GLY A 198 8.18 11.94 -2.94
C GLY A 198 7.30 10.78 -3.44
N PHE A 199 6.00 11.02 -3.64
CA PHE A 199 5.09 10.02 -4.23
C PHE A 199 5.10 10.01 -5.76
N GLN A 200 5.82 10.95 -6.41
CA GLN A 200 5.94 11.02 -7.86
C GLN A 200 6.98 10.00 -8.36
N THR A 201 6.60 8.73 -8.36
CA THR A 201 7.46 7.59 -8.68
C THR A 201 7.79 7.44 -10.17
N TYR A 202 7.24 8.29 -11.04
CA TYR A 202 7.62 8.41 -12.46
C TYR A 202 8.80 9.35 -12.69
N VAL A 203 9.14 10.17 -11.70
CA VAL A 203 10.21 11.18 -11.81
C VAL A 203 11.27 10.97 -10.75
N ASN A 204 10.88 10.53 -9.56
CA ASN A 204 11.79 10.29 -8.45
C ASN A 204 12.10 8.80 -8.30
N PRO A 205 13.37 8.38 -8.37
CA PRO A 205 13.75 6.99 -8.14
C PRO A 205 13.61 6.60 -6.66
N GLY A 206 13.42 5.31 -6.42
CA GLY A 206 13.29 4.76 -5.07
C GLY A 206 11.85 4.59 -4.60
N LEU A 207 11.71 4.20 -3.33
CA LEU A 207 10.41 4.03 -2.68
C LEU A 207 9.76 5.39 -2.35
N PRO A 208 8.42 5.49 -2.39
CA PRO A 208 7.73 6.68 -1.88
C PRO A 208 7.96 6.84 -0.37
N PRO A 209 7.66 8.02 0.18
CA PRO A 209 7.99 8.33 1.57
C PRO A 209 7.26 7.45 2.59
N THR A 210 6.05 6.97 2.34
CA THR A 210 5.26 6.14 3.26
C THR A 210 4.53 5.04 2.49
N PRO A 211 4.01 4.01 3.18
CA PRO A 211 2.97 3.16 2.60
C PRO A 211 1.79 4.02 2.12
N ILE A 212 1.03 3.51 1.17
CA ILE A 212 -0.13 4.18 0.58
C ILE A 212 -1.47 3.53 0.96
N ALA A 213 -1.40 2.34 1.55
CA ALA A 213 -2.57 1.55 1.96
C ALA A 213 -2.14 0.44 2.91
N SER A 214 -3.09 -0.19 3.59
CA SER A 214 -2.88 -1.33 4.47
C SER A 214 -2.81 -2.64 3.67
N PRO A 215 -1.61 -3.26 3.56
CA PRO A 215 -1.45 -4.49 2.80
C PRO A 215 -1.91 -5.71 3.58
N ARG A 216 -2.50 -6.70 2.88
CA ARG A 216 -2.76 -8.03 3.44
C ARG A 216 -1.48 -8.88 3.56
N ALA A 217 -1.58 -10.00 4.29
CA ALA A 217 -0.46 -10.95 4.43
C ALA A 217 0.07 -11.46 3.08
N ALA A 218 -0.77 -11.64 2.07
CA ALA A 218 -0.36 -12.09 0.74
C ALA A 218 0.60 -11.10 0.05
N SER A 219 0.39 -9.79 0.21
CA SER A 219 1.29 -8.76 -0.34
C SER A 219 2.60 -8.66 0.43
N LEU A 220 2.58 -8.74 1.77
CA LEU A 220 3.80 -8.82 2.58
C LEU A 220 4.61 -10.08 2.24
N GLN A 221 3.93 -11.23 2.07
CA GLN A 221 4.56 -12.48 1.67
C GLN A 221 5.12 -12.39 0.23
N ALA A 222 4.44 -11.69 -0.67
CA ALA A 222 4.89 -11.50 -2.03
C ALA A 222 6.19 -10.69 -2.08
N VAL A 223 6.32 -9.63 -1.28
CA VAL A 223 7.59 -8.89 -1.13
C VAL A 223 8.67 -9.79 -0.56
N ALA A 224 8.37 -10.55 0.51
CA ALA A 224 9.31 -11.49 1.12
C ALA A 224 9.80 -12.61 0.17
N ARG A 225 9.04 -12.90 -0.89
CA ARG A 225 9.28 -13.94 -1.91
C ARG A 225 9.28 -13.37 -3.33
N ALA A 226 9.69 -12.12 -3.49
CA ALA A 226 9.67 -11.45 -4.77
C ALA A 226 10.47 -12.25 -5.83
N ASP A 227 9.87 -12.40 -7.01
CA ASP A 227 10.47 -13.11 -8.15
C ASP A 227 11.41 -12.18 -8.93
N THR A 228 12.56 -11.86 -8.34
CA THR A 228 13.60 -11.07 -8.99
C THR A 228 14.35 -11.87 -10.04
N ALA A 229 14.41 -13.21 -9.88
CA ALA A 229 15.16 -14.10 -10.76
C ALA A 229 14.59 -14.17 -12.19
N SER A 230 13.28 -13.92 -12.36
CA SER A 230 12.68 -13.82 -13.69
C SER A 230 13.17 -12.63 -14.50
N GLY A 231 13.80 -11.63 -13.88
CA GLY A 231 14.40 -10.46 -14.54
C GLY A 231 13.37 -9.57 -15.25
N TYR A 232 12.13 -9.54 -14.77
CA TYR A 232 11.11 -8.63 -15.29
C TYR A 232 11.29 -7.22 -14.74
N TYR A 233 11.15 -6.23 -15.64
CA TYR A 233 11.19 -4.80 -15.32
C TYR A 233 9.88 -4.09 -15.63
N TYR A 234 8.95 -4.76 -16.34
CA TYR A 234 7.70 -4.19 -16.81
C TYR A 234 6.55 -5.17 -16.68
N PHE A 235 5.36 -4.63 -16.52
CA PHE A 235 4.11 -5.36 -16.66
C PHE A 235 3.01 -4.43 -17.20
N VAL A 236 1.99 -5.00 -17.80
CA VAL A 236 0.79 -4.31 -18.27
C VAL A 236 -0.41 -5.22 -18.09
N ALA A 237 -1.56 -4.66 -17.72
CA ALA A 237 -2.79 -5.42 -17.59
C ALA A 237 -3.14 -6.12 -18.90
N ALA A 238 -3.30 -7.45 -18.83
CA ALA A 238 -3.69 -8.27 -19.96
C ALA A 238 -5.19 -8.17 -20.26
N CYS A 239 -5.58 -8.49 -21.48
CA CYS A 239 -6.98 -8.49 -21.92
C CYS A 239 -7.32 -9.78 -22.71
N PRO A 240 -7.06 -10.97 -22.15
CA PRO A 240 -7.28 -12.21 -22.89
C PRO A 240 -8.76 -12.37 -23.28
N ASN A 241 -9.03 -12.73 -24.54
CA ASN A 241 -10.38 -12.91 -25.08
C ASN A 241 -11.28 -11.66 -24.94
N GLY A 242 -10.72 -10.47 -25.07
CA GLY A 242 -11.47 -9.22 -24.99
C GLY A 242 -11.90 -8.80 -23.57
N GLN A 243 -11.43 -9.49 -22.55
CA GLN A 243 -11.83 -9.21 -21.15
C GLN A 243 -10.64 -9.06 -20.22
N ARG A 244 -10.62 -7.99 -19.43
CA ARG A 244 -9.69 -7.83 -18.34
C ARG A 244 -10.05 -8.78 -17.20
N ASN A 245 -9.15 -9.69 -16.84
CA ASN A 245 -9.34 -10.70 -15.80
C ASN A 245 -8.39 -10.53 -14.62
N GLY A 246 -7.73 -9.35 -14.53
CA GLY A 246 -6.74 -9.03 -13.50
C GLY A 246 -5.36 -9.64 -13.71
N SER A 247 -5.10 -10.34 -14.83
CA SER A 247 -3.77 -10.84 -15.17
C SER A 247 -2.92 -9.79 -15.88
N HIS A 248 -1.59 -10.02 -15.93
CA HIS A 248 -0.63 -9.13 -16.56
C HIS A 248 0.27 -9.86 -17.55
N TYR A 249 0.72 -9.14 -18.58
CA TYR A 249 1.86 -9.48 -19.40
C TYR A 249 3.12 -8.86 -18.82
N PHE A 250 4.14 -9.68 -18.57
CA PHE A 250 5.42 -9.26 -18.00
C PHE A 250 6.48 -9.14 -19.09
N ALA A 251 7.39 -8.19 -18.96
CA ALA A 251 8.47 -7.97 -19.90
C ALA A 251 9.80 -7.64 -19.20
N ARG A 252 10.90 -8.05 -19.84
CA ARG A 252 12.28 -7.80 -19.38
C ARG A 252 12.86 -6.52 -19.97
N THR A 253 12.40 -6.10 -21.14
CA THR A 253 12.88 -4.91 -21.87
C THR A 253 11.72 -4.01 -22.25
N TYR A 254 12.01 -2.74 -22.48
CA TYR A 254 10.99 -1.79 -22.92
C TYR A 254 10.38 -2.16 -24.29
N ALA A 255 11.20 -2.71 -25.21
CA ALA A 255 10.68 -3.20 -26.49
C ALA A 255 9.61 -4.31 -26.34
N MET A 256 9.86 -5.27 -25.40
CA MET A 256 8.86 -6.29 -25.07
C MET A 256 7.63 -5.69 -24.40
N GLN A 257 7.79 -4.66 -23.54
CA GLN A 257 6.69 -3.96 -22.92
C GLN A 257 5.79 -3.27 -23.94
N LEU A 258 6.36 -2.61 -24.95
CA LEU A 258 5.60 -2.00 -26.04
C LEU A 258 4.80 -3.05 -26.82
N ALA A 259 5.42 -4.19 -27.12
CA ALA A 259 4.72 -5.31 -27.78
C ALA A 259 3.56 -5.86 -26.93
N ASN A 260 3.78 -6.01 -25.61
CA ASN A 260 2.73 -6.44 -24.68
C ASN A 260 1.58 -5.42 -24.60
N GLN A 261 1.89 -4.13 -24.64
CA GLN A 261 0.90 -3.06 -24.61
C GLN A 261 0.04 -3.03 -25.89
N GLN A 262 0.68 -3.21 -27.06
CA GLN A 262 -0.03 -3.35 -28.35
C GLN A 262 -0.92 -4.59 -28.35
N ARG A 263 -0.41 -5.72 -27.85
CA ARG A 263 -1.17 -6.95 -27.71
C ARG A 263 -2.39 -6.76 -26.81
N ALA A 264 -2.23 -6.20 -25.61
CA ALA A 264 -3.33 -5.96 -24.66
C ALA A 264 -4.40 -5.05 -25.28
N ASN A 265 -3.98 -3.97 -25.97
CA ASN A 265 -4.91 -3.07 -26.65
C ASN A 265 -5.69 -3.76 -27.78
N SER A 266 -5.01 -4.57 -28.59
CA SER A 266 -5.64 -5.33 -29.67
C SER A 266 -6.64 -6.36 -29.14
N GLU A 267 -6.28 -7.06 -28.06
CA GLU A 267 -7.15 -8.07 -27.44
C GLU A 267 -8.37 -7.42 -26.77
N CYS A 268 -8.24 -6.24 -26.16
CA CYS A 268 -9.35 -5.49 -25.56
C CYS A 268 -10.30 -4.88 -26.61
N ALA A 269 -9.83 -4.65 -27.84
CA ALA A 269 -10.65 -4.05 -28.92
C ALA A 269 -11.42 -5.11 -29.72
N ALA A 270 -11.12 -6.39 -29.54
CA ALA A 270 -11.75 -7.51 -30.23
C ALA A 270 -13.00 -8.02 -29.51
#